data_f80df3eaeedc4faa3307eac8cf20a8ce
#
_entry.id   f80df3eaeedc4faa3307eac8cf20a8ce
#
_cell.length_a   1.000
_cell.length_b   1.000
_cell.length_c   1.000
_cell.angle_alpha   90.00
_cell.angle_beta   90.00
_cell.angle_gamma   90.00
#
_symmetry.space_group_name_H-M   'P 1'
#
loop_
_entity.id
_entity.type
_entity.pdbx_description
1 polymer ?
#
loop_
_entity_poly.entity_id
_entity_poly.type
_entity_poly.pdbx_seq_one_letter_code
_entity_poly.pdbx_strand_id
1 'polypeptide(L)'
;DAIVDFLPSPKVIPAISGVAPRSVDEVVVAHNEDDPFCGIAFKVVSDPYTGRLVYFRVYSGKVTGGTSLLNVTKGRKERMGRIVRMVANKREEVEELKAGDIGASVGLKDTFTGDTLTLENRPLLLETIKFPEPVISVAIEPKSKAEQEKLTDGLIKLAEEDPTFQTKYDEETAQTIVSGM
;
A
#
# COMPACT_ATOMS: atom_id res chain seq x y z
N ASP A 1 -14.61 22.98 12.85
CA ASP A 1 -15.55 22.69 11.81
C ASP A 1 -15.82 21.19 11.67
N ALA A 2 -16.77 20.76 10.80
CA ALA A 2 -17.37 19.42 10.80
C ALA A 2 -16.38 18.24 10.95
N ILE A 3 -15.22 18.28 10.29
CA ILE A 3 -14.22 17.22 10.41
C ILE A 3 -13.67 17.13 11.85
N VAL A 4 -13.35 18.27 12.43
CA VAL A 4 -12.79 18.34 13.80
C VAL A 4 -13.83 17.98 14.85
N ASP A 5 -15.09 18.37 14.61
CA ASP A 5 -16.18 18.23 15.57
C ASP A 5 -16.81 16.83 15.56
N PHE A 6 -16.82 16.15 14.39
CA PHE A 6 -17.57 14.90 14.20
C PHE A 6 -16.72 13.67 13.89
N LEU A 7 -15.46 13.80 13.45
CA LEU A 7 -14.61 12.65 13.22
C LEU A 7 -13.77 12.32 14.47
N PRO A 8 -13.68 11.03 14.85
CA PRO A 8 -12.91 10.62 16.01
C PRO A 8 -11.40 10.83 15.79
N SER A 9 -10.73 11.33 16.81
CA SER A 9 -9.27 11.38 16.83
C SER A 9 -8.68 9.95 16.83
N PRO A 10 -7.49 9.70 16.24
CA PRO A 10 -6.80 8.41 16.33
C PRO A 10 -6.63 7.88 17.77
N LYS A 11 -6.56 8.78 18.75
CA LYS A 11 -6.45 8.41 20.18
C LYS A 11 -7.74 7.86 20.80
N VAL A 12 -8.89 8.13 20.17
CA VAL A 12 -10.23 7.70 20.67
C VAL A 12 -10.69 6.43 19.97
N ILE A 13 -10.09 6.09 18.82
CA ILE A 13 -10.42 4.88 18.09
C ILE A 13 -9.90 3.65 18.85
N PRO A 14 -10.70 2.56 18.95
CA PRO A 14 -10.24 1.32 19.56
C PRO A 14 -8.92 0.83 18.94
N ALA A 15 -8.11 0.20 19.76
CA ALA A 15 -6.90 -0.48 19.27
C ALA A 15 -7.29 -1.56 18.24
N ILE A 16 -6.45 -1.73 17.23
CA ILE A 16 -6.64 -2.78 16.22
C ILE A 16 -5.92 -4.07 16.64
N SER A 17 -6.41 -5.21 16.17
CA SER A 17 -5.72 -6.48 16.34
C SER A 17 -4.89 -6.83 15.11
N GLY A 18 -3.80 -7.53 15.36
CA GLY A 18 -2.99 -8.16 14.35
C GLY A 18 -2.57 -9.55 14.79
N VAL A 19 -2.04 -10.34 13.89
CA VAL A 19 -1.59 -11.70 14.15
C VAL A 19 -0.08 -11.78 13.91
N ALA A 20 0.65 -12.37 14.87
CA ALA A 20 2.07 -12.61 14.66
C ALA A 20 2.27 -13.66 13.55
N PRO A 21 3.22 -13.49 12.61
CA PRO A 21 3.50 -14.49 11.60
C PRO A 21 3.81 -15.85 12.24
N ARG A 22 3.16 -16.90 11.77
CA ARG A 22 3.28 -18.28 12.30
C ARG A 22 2.64 -18.51 13.69
N SER A 23 1.88 -17.58 14.22
CA SER A 23 1.07 -17.73 15.42
C SER A 23 -0.39 -17.51 15.10
N VAL A 24 -1.27 -18.02 15.95
CA VAL A 24 -2.72 -17.76 15.92
C VAL A 24 -3.08 -16.70 16.96
N ASP A 25 -2.08 -16.24 17.75
CA ASP A 25 -2.31 -15.31 18.83
C ASP A 25 -2.56 -13.90 18.31
N GLU A 26 -3.65 -13.34 18.71
CA GLU A 26 -3.96 -11.94 18.44
C GLU A 26 -3.10 -11.01 19.31
N VAL A 27 -2.52 -10.03 18.68
CA VAL A 27 -1.73 -8.98 19.33
C VAL A 27 -2.45 -7.66 19.14
N VAL A 28 -2.76 -6.99 20.23
CA VAL A 28 -3.40 -5.67 20.22
C VAL A 28 -2.36 -4.60 19.86
N VAL A 29 -2.70 -3.77 18.88
CA VAL A 29 -1.89 -2.64 18.41
C VAL A 29 -2.56 -1.35 18.86
N ALA A 30 -2.02 -0.76 19.91
CA ALA A 30 -2.48 0.54 20.40
C ALA A 30 -1.90 1.70 19.58
N HIS A 31 -2.64 2.81 19.53
CA HIS A 31 -2.15 4.06 18.96
C HIS A 31 -1.15 4.74 19.92
N ASN A 32 0.06 4.19 19.99
CA ASN A 32 1.13 4.69 20.84
C ASN A 32 2.39 4.98 20.01
N GLU A 33 2.95 6.17 20.16
CA GLU A 33 4.15 6.62 19.45
C GLU A 33 5.42 5.91 19.91
N ASP A 34 5.43 5.39 21.15
CA ASP A 34 6.59 4.71 21.76
C ASP A 34 6.65 3.21 21.44
N ASP A 35 5.58 2.66 20.85
CA ASP A 35 5.54 1.28 20.41
C ASP A 35 6.33 1.08 19.11
N PRO A 36 6.71 -0.14 18.75
CA PRO A 36 7.29 -0.43 17.44
C PRO A 36 6.36 -0.03 16.30
N PHE A 37 6.95 0.49 15.23
CA PHE A 37 6.21 0.88 14.04
C PHE A 37 5.40 -0.26 13.44
N CYS A 38 4.14 0.02 13.16
CA CYS A 38 3.23 -0.82 12.40
C CYS A 38 2.32 0.05 11.54
N GLY A 39 2.19 -0.27 10.26
CA GLY A 39 1.35 0.47 9.32
C GLY A 39 0.82 -0.39 8.18
N ILE A 40 -0.21 0.09 7.51
CA ILE A 40 -0.79 -0.53 6.31
C ILE A 40 -0.63 0.39 5.12
N ALA A 41 -0.12 -0.16 4.02
CA ALA A 41 -0.18 0.47 2.72
C ALA A 41 -1.60 0.32 2.16
N PHE A 42 -2.30 1.43 1.95
CA PHE A 42 -3.70 1.39 1.53
C PHE A 42 -3.94 1.88 0.10
N LYS A 43 -2.93 2.50 -0.52
CA LYS A 43 -3.01 2.98 -1.90
C LYS A 43 -1.62 3.08 -2.52
N VAL A 44 -1.50 2.67 -3.78
CA VAL A 44 -0.33 2.90 -4.62
C VAL A 44 -0.72 3.81 -5.78
N VAL A 45 0.14 4.75 -6.13
CA VAL A 45 -0.06 5.67 -7.26
C VAL A 45 1.24 5.76 -8.05
N SER A 46 1.15 5.65 -9.36
CA SER A 46 2.26 5.90 -10.28
C SER A 46 2.30 7.36 -10.67
N ASP A 47 3.21 8.09 -10.08
CA ASP A 47 3.38 9.52 -10.34
C ASP A 47 4.42 9.73 -11.46
N PRO A 48 4.11 10.54 -12.48
CA PRO A 48 5.01 10.73 -13.63
C PRO A 48 6.34 11.42 -13.25
N TYR A 49 6.42 12.13 -12.13
CA TYR A 49 7.60 12.88 -11.71
C TYR A 49 8.41 12.17 -10.63
N THR A 50 7.74 11.54 -9.68
CA THR A 50 8.39 10.90 -8.52
C THR A 50 8.41 9.37 -8.61
N GLY A 51 7.77 8.81 -9.63
CA GLY A 51 7.61 7.37 -9.79
C GLY A 51 6.56 6.82 -8.84
N ARG A 52 6.80 5.65 -8.30
CA ARG A 52 5.85 4.94 -7.45
C ARG A 52 5.75 5.58 -6.07
N LEU A 53 4.52 5.93 -5.68
CA LEU A 53 4.17 6.54 -4.42
C LEU A 53 3.24 5.60 -3.65
N VAL A 54 3.68 5.11 -2.50
CA VAL A 54 2.91 4.20 -1.64
C VAL A 54 2.36 4.97 -0.46
N TYR A 55 1.04 5.10 -0.39
CA TYR A 55 0.34 5.72 0.72
C TYR A 55 0.13 4.70 1.83
N PHE A 56 0.45 5.09 3.05
CA PHE A 56 0.30 4.23 4.21
C PHE A 56 -0.21 5.00 5.43
N ARG A 57 -0.91 4.28 6.31
CA ARG A 57 -1.32 4.76 7.61
C ARG A 57 -0.47 4.13 8.70
N VAL A 58 0.00 4.95 9.62
CA VAL A 58 0.72 4.50 10.82
C VAL A 58 -0.28 4.18 11.91
N TYR A 59 -0.29 2.95 12.39
CA TYR A 59 -1.17 2.52 13.50
C TYR A 59 -0.45 2.57 14.84
N SER A 60 0.83 2.24 14.90
CA SER A 60 1.64 2.35 16.11
C SER A 60 3.06 2.79 15.78
N GLY A 61 3.73 3.34 16.77
CA GLY A 61 5.11 3.76 16.69
C GLY A 61 5.31 4.97 15.78
N LYS A 62 6.52 5.08 15.28
CA LYS A 62 6.96 6.12 14.36
C LYS A 62 7.92 5.58 13.31
N VAL A 63 7.98 6.24 12.17
CA VAL A 63 8.86 5.87 11.06
C VAL A 63 9.50 7.11 10.44
N THR A 64 10.78 6.98 10.12
CA THR A 64 11.58 8.01 9.45
C THR A 64 12.04 7.53 8.08
N GLY A 65 12.38 8.46 7.20
CA GLY A 65 13.02 8.12 5.94
C GLY A 65 14.32 7.32 6.16
N GLY A 66 14.56 6.30 5.34
CA GLY A 66 15.74 5.43 5.45
C GLY A 66 15.59 4.24 6.38
N THR A 67 14.51 4.13 7.15
CA THR A 67 14.24 2.99 8.04
C THR A 67 14.10 1.69 7.25
N SER A 68 14.75 0.62 7.74
CA SER A 68 14.55 -0.74 7.21
C SER A 68 13.25 -1.32 7.76
N LEU A 69 12.38 -1.76 6.88
CA LEU A 69 11.07 -2.31 7.19
C LEU A 69 10.95 -3.74 6.70
N LEU A 70 10.07 -4.48 7.34
CA LEU A 70 9.59 -5.76 6.88
C LEU A 70 8.18 -5.60 6.31
N ASN A 71 8.01 -5.88 5.02
CA ASN A 71 6.69 -6.16 4.45
C ASN A 71 6.28 -7.56 4.90
N VAL A 72 5.44 -7.63 5.92
CA VAL A 72 5.06 -8.89 6.58
C VAL A 72 4.21 -9.76 5.67
N THR A 73 3.33 -9.15 4.88
CA THR A 73 2.45 -9.84 3.94
C THR A 73 3.24 -10.66 2.92
N LYS A 74 4.38 -10.13 2.46
CA LYS A 74 5.24 -10.78 1.45
C LYS A 74 6.51 -11.41 2.02
N GLY A 75 6.80 -11.18 3.29
CA GLY A 75 8.04 -11.65 3.93
C GLY A 75 9.31 -11.02 3.35
N ARG A 76 9.23 -9.80 2.81
CA ARG A 76 10.34 -9.09 2.16
C ARG A 76 10.76 -7.87 2.95
N LYS A 77 12.07 -7.62 2.96
CA LYS A 77 12.64 -6.40 3.55
C LYS A 77 12.67 -5.30 2.51
N GLU A 78 12.24 -4.12 2.91
CA GLU A 78 12.30 -2.91 2.11
C GLU A 78 12.86 -1.75 2.93
N ARG A 79 13.36 -0.75 2.23
CA ARG A 79 13.83 0.48 2.88
C ARG A 79 12.84 1.59 2.59
N MET A 80 12.34 2.23 3.65
CA MET A 80 11.52 3.43 3.55
C MET A 80 12.31 4.51 2.81
N GLY A 81 11.78 5.01 1.71
CA GLY A 81 12.37 6.12 1.00
C GLY A 81 12.04 7.47 1.64
N ARG A 82 12.00 8.53 0.83
CA ARG A 82 11.53 9.83 1.30
C ARG A 82 10.06 9.74 1.70
N ILE A 83 9.73 10.38 2.80
CA ILE A 83 8.37 10.43 3.32
C ILE A 83 7.78 11.80 3.00
N VAL A 84 6.57 11.81 2.49
CA VAL A 84 5.81 13.01 2.18
C VAL A 84 4.43 12.97 2.82
N ARG A 85 3.98 14.12 3.29
CA ARG A 85 2.58 14.34 3.68
C ARG A 85 1.88 15.04 2.51
N MET A 86 0.69 14.56 2.18
CA MET A 86 -0.13 15.16 1.13
C MET A 86 -1.11 16.15 1.74
N VAL A 87 -1.03 17.40 1.28
CA VAL A 87 -1.99 18.45 1.64
C VAL A 87 -2.66 18.90 0.34
N ALA A 88 -3.81 18.34 0.06
CA ALA A 88 -4.48 18.44 -1.25
C ALA A 88 -3.51 17.98 -2.38
N ASN A 89 -3.13 18.88 -3.28
CA ASN A 89 -2.20 18.59 -4.40
C ASN A 89 -0.72 18.91 -4.08
N LYS A 90 -0.44 19.42 -2.86
CA LYS A 90 0.92 19.76 -2.45
C LYS A 90 1.54 18.59 -1.68
N ARG A 91 2.83 18.37 -1.93
CA ARG A 91 3.65 17.39 -1.23
C ARG A 91 4.56 18.16 -0.28
N GLU A 92 4.45 17.82 0.98
CA GLU A 92 5.34 18.35 2.02
C GLU A 92 6.24 17.21 2.47
N GLU A 93 7.54 17.34 2.27
CA GLU A 93 8.52 16.40 2.78
C GLU A 93 8.57 16.49 4.31
N VAL A 94 8.46 15.35 4.97
CA VAL A 94 8.48 15.25 6.43
C VAL A 94 9.57 14.27 6.85
N GLU A 95 10.18 14.55 7.99
CA GLU A 95 11.24 13.67 8.52
C GLU A 95 10.66 12.40 9.16
N GLU A 96 9.52 12.55 9.82
CA GLU A 96 8.90 11.49 10.62
C GLU A 96 7.38 11.48 10.46
N LEU A 97 6.78 10.27 10.48
CA LEU A 97 5.34 10.04 10.67
C LEU A 97 5.13 9.20 11.93
N LYS A 98 4.05 9.52 12.66
CA LYS A 98 3.70 8.93 13.96
C LYS A 98 2.37 8.20 13.92
N ALA A 99 2.11 7.41 14.95
CA ALA A 99 0.83 6.73 15.14
C ALA A 99 -0.36 7.68 14.92
N GLY A 100 -1.27 7.30 14.02
CA GLY A 100 -2.41 8.09 13.58
C GLY A 100 -2.18 8.91 12.31
N ASP A 101 -0.93 9.14 11.91
CA ASP A 101 -0.60 9.86 10.67
C ASP A 101 -0.88 9.03 9.41
N ILE A 102 -1.15 9.75 8.33
CA ILE A 102 -1.18 9.24 6.97
C ILE A 102 -0.09 9.97 6.18
N GLY A 103 0.71 9.22 5.47
CA GLY A 103 1.72 9.77 4.57
C GLY A 103 1.95 8.87 3.37
N ALA A 104 2.90 9.25 2.55
CA ALA A 104 3.31 8.45 1.41
C ALA A 104 4.83 8.34 1.37
N SER A 105 5.33 7.20 0.89
CA SER A 105 6.75 6.96 0.67
C SER A 105 7.06 6.76 -0.79
N VAL A 106 8.16 7.34 -1.23
CA VAL A 106 8.78 7.06 -2.51
C VAL A 106 9.80 5.96 -2.32
N GLY A 107 9.83 4.97 -3.22
CA GLY A 107 10.90 3.97 -3.24
C GLY A 107 10.58 2.61 -2.62
N LEU A 108 9.39 2.40 -2.08
CA LEU A 108 8.91 1.06 -1.75
C LEU A 108 8.53 0.34 -3.05
N LYS A 109 9.30 -0.68 -3.43
CA LYS A 109 9.17 -1.34 -4.75
C LYS A 109 8.24 -2.53 -4.72
N ASP A 110 8.28 -3.29 -3.65
CA ASP A 110 7.54 -4.55 -3.48
C ASP A 110 6.26 -4.41 -2.65
N THR A 111 5.99 -3.22 -2.10
CA THR A 111 4.79 -2.96 -1.28
C THR A 111 3.59 -2.62 -2.16
N PHE A 112 2.46 -3.30 -1.95
CA PHE A 112 1.20 -3.07 -2.66
C PHE A 112 0.08 -2.69 -1.69
N THR A 113 -1.07 -2.33 -2.25
CA THR A 113 -2.26 -2.01 -1.47
C THR A 113 -2.70 -3.22 -0.63
N GLY A 114 -2.88 -3.01 0.67
CA GLY A 114 -3.21 -4.06 1.64
C GLY A 114 -2.02 -4.65 2.39
N ASP A 115 -0.78 -4.34 1.99
CA ASP A 115 0.41 -4.87 2.64
C ASP A 115 0.65 -4.22 4.02
N THR A 116 1.04 -5.05 4.99
CA THR A 116 1.43 -4.62 6.33
C THR A 116 2.93 -4.39 6.40
N LEU A 117 3.32 -3.22 6.90
CA LEU A 117 4.70 -2.79 7.09
C LEU A 117 5.00 -2.70 8.59
N THR A 118 6.09 -3.35 9.03
CA THR A 118 6.54 -3.32 10.44
C THR A 118 8.04 -3.18 10.54
N LEU A 119 8.54 -3.01 11.77
CA LEU A 119 9.95 -3.24 12.04
C LEU A 119 10.25 -4.74 12.07
N GLU A 120 11.49 -5.12 11.70
CA GLU A 120 11.92 -6.52 11.63
C GLU A 120 11.86 -7.26 12.98
N ASN A 121 12.05 -6.53 14.08
CA ASN A 121 12.08 -7.09 15.43
C ASN A 121 10.70 -7.40 16.01
N ARG A 122 9.62 -6.90 15.40
CA ARG A 122 8.24 -7.17 15.81
C ARG A 122 7.34 -7.37 14.58
N PRO A 123 7.49 -8.50 13.88
CA PRO A 123 6.63 -8.80 12.75
C PRO A 123 5.20 -9.04 13.23
N LEU A 124 4.26 -8.32 12.63
CA LEU A 124 2.83 -8.39 12.93
C LEU A 124 2.07 -8.19 11.63
N LEU A 125 1.10 -9.04 11.34
CA LEU A 125 0.20 -8.93 10.21
C LEU A 125 -1.12 -8.33 10.70
N LEU A 126 -1.48 -7.18 10.16
CA LEU A 126 -2.77 -6.57 10.38
C LEU A 126 -3.83 -7.20 9.46
N GLU A 127 -5.09 -6.91 9.71
CA GLU A 127 -6.18 -7.42 8.89
C GLU A 127 -5.97 -7.07 7.42
N THR A 128 -6.07 -8.08 6.56
CA THR A 128 -5.90 -7.91 5.12
C THR A 128 -7.16 -7.29 4.51
N ILE A 129 -6.99 -6.27 3.68
CA ILE A 129 -8.08 -5.68 2.91
C ILE A 129 -8.56 -6.72 1.90
N LYS A 130 -9.84 -7.09 1.96
CA LYS A 130 -10.48 -7.97 0.97
C LYS A 130 -11.01 -7.14 -0.17
N PHE A 131 -10.47 -7.34 -1.35
CA PHE A 131 -10.96 -6.69 -2.57
C PHE A 131 -12.01 -7.59 -3.23
N PRO A 132 -13.06 -7.00 -3.82
CA PRO A 132 -14.02 -7.76 -4.60
C PRO A 132 -13.37 -8.34 -5.86
N GLU A 133 -13.89 -9.47 -6.33
CA GLU A 133 -13.43 -10.06 -7.58
C GLU A 133 -13.94 -9.26 -8.78
N PRO A 134 -13.13 -9.14 -9.85
CA PRO A 134 -13.52 -8.45 -11.08
C PRO A 134 -14.77 -9.07 -11.69
N VAL A 135 -15.69 -8.24 -12.17
CA VAL A 135 -16.97 -8.70 -12.78
C VAL A 135 -17.01 -8.53 -14.30
N ILE A 136 -16.10 -7.77 -14.88
CA ILE A 136 -16.01 -7.52 -16.32
C ILE A 136 -14.64 -7.94 -16.81
N SER A 137 -14.60 -8.61 -17.97
CA SER A 137 -13.36 -9.00 -18.65
C SER A 137 -13.43 -8.59 -20.11
N VAL A 138 -12.36 -8.03 -20.64
CA VAL A 138 -12.24 -7.59 -22.03
C VAL A 138 -10.90 -8.04 -22.59
N ALA A 139 -10.89 -8.55 -23.82
CA ALA A 139 -9.66 -8.85 -24.55
C ALA A 139 -9.10 -7.55 -25.15
N ILE A 140 -7.81 -7.34 -24.98
CA ILE A 140 -7.08 -6.19 -25.50
C ILE A 140 -5.97 -6.67 -26.43
N GLU A 141 -5.88 -6.04 -27.60
CA GLU A 141 -4.81 -6.27 -28.56
C GLU A 141 -4.11 -4.95 -28.92
N PRO A 142 -2.77 -4.93 -28.95
CA PRO A 142 -2.04 -3.77 -29.45
C PRO A 142 -2.23 -3.62 -30.96
N LYS A 143 -2.31 -2.40 -31.47
CA LYS A 143 -2.44 -2.12 -32.91
C LYS A 143 -1.15 -2.45 -33.68
N SER A 144 0.00 -2.46 -33.00
CA SER A 144 1.29 -2.76 -33.59
C SER A 144 2.23 -3.38 -32.56
N LYS A 145 3.27 -4.09 -33.04
CA LYS A 145 4.32 -4.66 -32.15
C LYS A 145 5.05 -3.60 -31.32
N ALA A 146 5.23 -2.39 -31.86
CA ALA A 146 5.86 -1.28 -31.15
C ALA A 146 5.01 -0.75 -29.99
N GLU A 147 3.69 -0.95 -30.01
CA GLU A 147 2.77 -0.56 -28.94
C GLU A 147 2.61 -1.65 -27.88
N GLN A 148 3.05 -2.87 -28.17
CA GLN A 148 2.92 -3.99 -27.23
C GLN A 148 3.69 -3.78 -25.92
N GLU A 149 4.93 -3.26 -25.99
CA GLU A 149 5.72 -2.93 -24.80
C GLU A 149 5.05 -1.85 -23.95
N LYS A 150 4.57 -0.79 -24.61
CA LYS A 150 3.84 0.31 -23.92
C LYS A 150 2.55 -0.16 -23.28
N LEU A 151 1.84 -1.08 -23.94
CA LEU A 151 0.63 -1.69 -23.41
C LEU A 151 0.95 -2.51 -22.16
N THR A 152 1.96 -3.36 -22.22
CA THR A 152 2.39 -4.18 -21.08
C THR A 152 2.79 -3.32 -19.88
N ASP A 153 3.62 -2.30 -20.10
CA ASP A 153 4.03 -1.37 -19.04
C ASP A 153 2.83 -0.60 -18.44
N GLY A 154 1.89 -0.21 -19.29
CA GLY A 154 0.65 0.46 -18.85
C GLY A 154 -0.22 -0.45 -18.00
N LEU A 155 -0.40 -1.71 -18.41
CA LEU A 155 -1.20 -2.70 -17.67
C LEU A 155 -0.57 -3.06 -16.32
N ILE A 156 0.77 -3.18 -16.25
CA ILE A 156 1.48 -3.41 -15.00
C ILE A 156 1.23 -2.25 -14.03
N LYS A 157 1.34 -1.01 -14.48
CA LYS A 157 1.10 0.17 -13.64
C LYS A 157 -0.35 0.22 -13.14
N LEU A 158 -1.33 -0.07 -14.00
CA LEU A 158 -2.74 -0.13 -13.60
C LEU A 158 -2.98 -1.22 -12.55
N ALA A 159 -2.40 -2.42 -12.71
CA ALA A 159 -2.49 -3.50 -11.74
C ALA A 159 -1.80 -3.18 -10.40
N GLU A 160 -0.79 -2.31 -10.39
CA GLU A 160 -0.17 -1.81 -9.16
C GLU A 160 -1.05 -0.80 -8.41
N GLU A 161 -1.80 0.02 -9.15
CA GLU A 161 -2.67 1.06 -8.58
C GLU A 161 -4.02 0.53 -8.12
N ASP A 162 -4.59 -0.39 -8.88
CA ASP A 162 -5.91 -0.98 -8.62
C ASP A 162 -5.80 -2.49 -8.34
N PRO A 163 -5.96 -2.93 -7.11
CA PRO A 163 -5.89 -4.35 -6.74
C PRO A 163 -7.03 -5.19 -7.31
N THR A 164 -8.11 -4.57 -7.82
CA THR A 164 -9.20 -5.27 -8.52
C THR A 164 -8.90 -5.49 -9.99
N PHE A 165 -7.90 -4.78 -10.54
CA PHE A 165 -7.49 -4.90 -11.92
C PHE A 165 -6.54 -6.10 -12.11
N GLN A 166 -6.97 -7.06 -12.91
CA GLN A 166 -6.20 -8.28 -13.19
C GLN A 166 -5.89 -8.39 -14.68
N THR A 167 -4.72 -8.91 -14.99
CA THR A 167 -4.30 -9.19 -16.36
C THR A 167 -3.93 -10.65 -16.51
N LYS A 168 -4.44 -11.30 -17.54
CA LYS A 168 -4.11 -12.69 -17.88
C LYS A 168 -3.83 -12.79 -19.38
N TYR A 169 -2.75 -13.45 -19.74
CA TYR A 169 -2.52 -13.83 -21.13
C TYR A 169 -3.22 -15.17 -21.41
N ASP A 170 -4.03 -15.20 -22.43
CA ASP A 170 -4.70 -16.41 -22.90
C ASP A 170 -3.89 -17.00 -24.05
N GLU A 171 -3.30 -18.18 -23.80
CA GLU A 171 -2.44 -18.87 -24.78
C GLU A 171 -3.22 -19.45 -25.96
N GLU A 172 -4.51 -19.80 -25.75
CA GLU A 172 -5.34 -20.38 -26.81
C GLU A 172 -5.74 -19.33 -27.85
N THR A 173 -6.10 -18.15 -27.41
CA THR A 173 -6.53 -17.05 -28.28
C THR A 173 -5.40 -16.06 -28.61
N ALA A 174 -4.24 -16.21 -27.98
CA ALA A 174 -3.10 -15.29 -28.04
C ALA A 174 -3.46 -13.83 -27.70
N GLN A 175 -4.44 -13.65 -26.80
CA GLN A 175 -4.96 -12.34 -26.39
C GLN A 175 -4.61 -12.02 -24.93
N THR A 176 -4.47 -10.74 -24.62
CA THR A 176 -4.37 -10.27 -23.24
C THR A 176 -5.76 -9.92 -22.73
N ILE A 177 -6.23 -10.68 -21.73
CA ILE A 177 -7.50 -10.42 -21.07
C ILE A 177 -7.24 -9.53 -19.86
N VAL A 178 -7.94 -8.42 -19.78
CA VAL A 178 -7.98 -7.54 -18.62
C VAL A 178 -9.32 -7.66 -17.94
N SER A 179 -9.32 -7.74 -16.61
CA SER A 179 -10.50 -7.85 -15.79
C SER A 179 -10.51 -6.75 -14.74
N GLY A 180 -11.66 -6.18 -14.45
CA GLY A 180 -11.83 -5.08 -13.52
C GLY A 180 -13.28 -4.89 -13.09
N MET A 181 -13.49 -3.82 -12.34
CA MET A 181 -14.82 -3.39 -11.88
C MET A 181 -15.27 -2.14 -12.60
#